data_fef01dde832d03eaf532c20e2bc1dc0d
#
_entry.id   fef01dde832d03eaf532c20e2bc1dc0d
#
_cell.length_a   1.000
_cell.length_b   1.000
_cell.length_c   1.000
_cell.angle_alpha   90.00
_cell.angle_beta   90.00
_cell.angle_gamma   90.00
#
_symmetry.space_group_name_H-M   'P 1'
#
loop_
_entity.id
_entity.type
_entity.pdbx_description
1 polymer ?
#
loop_
_entity_poly.entity_id
_entity_poly.type
_entity_poly.pdbx_seq_one_letter_code
_entity_poly.pdbx_strand_id
1 'polypeptide(L)'
;LPLMPLDIDAVYKQLSGYYKTLRSARQLESRSGAAADIIQFYGVDFFIDNYELQIDNVYEFVLGSMENSDIERDFRNSRHSLVLTSFKKFHESIDN
;
A
#
# COMPACT_ATOMS: atom_id res chain seq x y z
N LEU A 1 17.35 1.78 11.76
CA LEU A 1 16.79 2.19 11.71
C LEU A 1 15.94 2.19 12.12
N PRO A 2 16.07 2.16 12.18
CA PRO A 2 15.34 2.40 12.47
C PRO A 2 14.37 2.36 12.42
N LEU A 3 14.05 2.09 12.83
CA LEU A 3 13.19 2.32 12.61
C LEU A 3 12.81 3.20 12.44
N MET A 4 13.30 2.93 12.38
CA MET A 4 13.06 4.16 11.72
C MET A 4 11.72 4.20 11.00
N PRO A 5 10.95 5.20 11.23
CA PRO A 5 9.68 5.24 10.51
C PRO A 5 9.93 5.26 9.01
N LEU A 6 9.02 4.66 8.28
CA LEU A 6 9.05 4.68 6.84
C LEU A 6 9.05 6.13 6.34
N ASP A 7 9.98 6.44 5.46
CA ASP A 7 9.98 7.75 4.81
C ASP A 7 8.96 7.71 3.66
N ILE A 8 7.75 8.10 3.98
CA ILE A 8 6.64 8.04 3.04
C ILE A 8 6.92 8.87 1.79
N ASP A 9 7.48 10.07 1.98
CA ASP A 9 7.76 10.94 0.85
C ASP A 9 8.82 10.35 -0.08
N ALA A 10 9.84 9.73 0.48
CA ALA A 10 10.88 9.13 -0.33
C ALA A 10 10.33 7.95 -1.13
N VAL A 11 9.51 7.12 -0.51
CA VAL A 11 8.90 5.99 -1.20
C VAL A 11 7.97 6.49 -2.30
N TYR A 12 7.16 7.49 -2.00
CA TYR A 12 6.26 8.06 -3.00
C TYR A 12 7.03 8.61 -4.20
N LYS A 13 8.09 9.36 -3.95
CA LYS A 13 8.90 9.92 -5.03
C LYS A 13 9.52 8.83 -5.89
N GLN A 14 9.94 7.75 -5.26
CA GLN A 14 10.53 6.64 -5.99
C GLN A 14 9.53 5.99 -6.94
N LEU A 15 8.29 5.84 -6.52
CA LEU A 15 7.26 5.17 -7.31
C LEU A 15 6.49 6.11 -8.23
N SER A 16 6.52 7.42 -7.97
CA SER A 16 5.65 8.35 -8.71
C SER A 16 5.92 8.35 -10.20
N GLY A 17 7.18 8.19 -10.62
CA GLY A 17 7.49 8.13 -12.03
C GLY A 17 6.81 6.95 -12.70
N TYR A 18 6.86 5.81 -12.04
CA TYR A 18 6.23 4.59 -12.55
C TYR A 18 4.71 4.77 -12.68
N TYR A 19 4.09 5.25 -11.62
CA TYR A 19 2.63 5.37 -11.61
C TYR A 19 2.12 6.48 -12.51
N LYS A 20 2.93 7.51 -12.76
CA LYS A 20 2.53 8.55 -13.68
C LYS A 20 2.34 8.05 -15.10
N THR A 21 3.06 7.00 -15.48
CA THR A 21 2.88 6.41 -16.79
C THR A 21 1.65 5.54 -16.88
N LEU A 22 1.11 5.13 -15.73
CA LEU A 22 -0.02 4.22 -15.68
C LEU A 22 -1.34 4.91 -15.38
N ARG A 23 -1.29 6.04 -14.70
CA ARG A 23 -2.49 6.71 -14.21
C ARG A 23 -2.32 8.21 -14.25
N SER A 24 -3.42 8.93 -14.10
CA SER A 24 -3.32 10.37 -13.97
C SER A 24 -2.65 10.73 -12.65
N ALA A 25 -1.92 11.84 -12.66
CA ALA A 25 -1.25 12.30 -11.46
C ALA A 25 -2.24 12.54 -10.31
N ARG A 26 -3.44 12.99 -10.66
CA ARG A 26 -4.48 13.25 -9.66
C ARG A 26 -4.90 11.99 -8.95
N GLN A 27 -5.12 10.91 -9.69
CA GLN A 27 -5.49 9.63 -9.08
C GLN A 27 -4.36 9.11 -8.22
N LEU A 28 -3.13 9.25 -8.67
CA LEU A 28 -1.98 8.81 -7.92
C LEU A 28 -1.87 9.56 -6.59
N GLU A 29 -2.03 10.87 -6.60
CA GLU A 29 -1.95 11.66 -5.38
C GLU A 29 -3.00 11.24 -4.38
N SER A 30 -4.23 11.05 -4.83
CA SER A 30 -5.31 10.63 -3.95
C SER A 30 -5.04 9.28 -3.32
N ARG A 31 -4.65 8.33 -4.15
CA ARG A 31 -4.41 6.97 -3.66
C ARG A 31 -3.17 6.85 -2.82
N SER A 32 -2.11 7.59 -3.17
CA SER A 32 -0.88 7.49 -2.38
C SER A 32 -1.05 8.07 -0.99
N GLY A 33 -1.94 9.07 -0.83
CA GLY A 33 -2.25 9.59 0.50
C GLY A 33 -2.90 8.53 1.38
N ALA A 34 -3.89 7.83 0.85
CA ALA A 34 -4.54 6.75 1.58
C ALA A 34 -3.59 5.59 1.83
N ALA A 35 -2.76 5.26 0.83
CA ALA A 35 -1.79 4.19 1.00
C ALA A 35 -0.78 4.53 2.10
N ALA A 36 -0.35 5.78 2.16
CA ALA A 36 0.58 6.20 3.21
C ALA A 36 -0.04 6.03 4.59
N ASP A 37 -1.31 6.40 4.74
CA ASP A 37 -2.00 6.24 6.02
C ASP A 37 -2.08 4.77 6.42
N ILE A 38 -2.38 3.91 5.49
CA ILE A 38 -2.49 2.48 5.75
C ILE A 38 -1.13 1.91 6.15
N ILE A 39 -0.08 2.28 5.42
CA ILE A 39 1.26 1.79 5.71
C ILE A 39 1.73 2.29 7.08
N GLN A 40 1.43 3.53 7.42
CA GLN A 40 1.79 4.04 8.74
C GLN A 40 1.06 3.31 9.84
N PHE A 41 -0.19 2.98 9.62
CA PHE A 41 -1.00 2.32 10.65
C PHE A 41 -0.49 0.90 10.94
N TYR A 42 -0.29 0.11 9.91
CA TYR A 42 0.13 -1.29 10.09
C TYR A 42 1.65 -1.43 10.26
N GLY A 43 2.41 -0.50 9.67
CA GLY A 43 3.86 -0.56 9.69
C GLY A 43 4.42 -1.28 8.48
N VAL A 44 5.55 -0.80 7.99
CA VAL A 44 6.16 -1.38 6.80
C VAL A 44 6.59 -2.82 7.06
N ASP A 45 7.06 -3.12 8.27
CA ASP A 45 7.49 -4.48 8.61
C ASP A 45 6.34 -5.47 8.54
N PHE A 46 5.13 -5.03 8.87
CA PHE A 46 3.95 -5.88 8.75
C PHE A 46 3.81 -6.42 7.32
N PHE A 47 3.97 -5.54 6.34
CA PHE A 47 3.82 -5.93 4.94
C PHE A 47 4.97 -6.81 4.48
N ILE A 48 6.18 -6.47 4.89
CA ILE A 48 7.35 -7.26 4.52
C ILE A 48 7.24 -8.67 5.06
N ASP A 49 6.87 -8.80 6.33
CA ASP A 49 6.85 -10.09 6.99
C ASP A 49 5.68 -10.96 6.55
N ASN A 50 4.51 -10.35 6.33
CA ASN A 50 3.30 -11.13 6.04
C ASN A 50 3.13 -11.44 4.57
N TYR A 51 3.69 -10.64 3.68
CA TYR A 51 3.48 -10.81 2.24
C TYR A 51 4.79 -11.02 1.50
N GLU A 52 5.87 -11.22 2.23
CA GLU A 52 7.19 -11.51 1.65
C GLU A 52 7.63 -10.45 0.66
N LEU A 53 7.41 -9.19 1.01
CA LEU A 53 7.72 -8.07 0.15
C LEU A 53 9.08 -7.49 0.48
N GLN A 54 9.67 -6.81 -0.48
CA GLN A 54 10.78 -5.92 -0.23
C GLN A 54 10.24 -4.53 0.05
N ILE A 55 11.03 -3.73 0.75
CA ILE A 55 10.55 -2.41 1.15
C ILE A 55 10.12 -1.58 -0.06
N ASP A 56 10.82 -1.74 -1.18
CA ASP A 56 10.51 -0.98 -2.39
C ASP A 56 9.17 -1.34 -2.99
N ASN A 57 8.61 -2.49 -2.62
CA ASN A 57 7.37 -2.99 -3.19
C ASN A 57 6.16 -2.77 -2.30
N VAL A 58 6.34 -2.24 -1.09
CA VAL A 58 5.23 -2.11 -0.15
C VAL A 58 4.18 -1.13 -0.67
N TYR A 59 4.61 0.04 -1.14
CA TYR A 59 3.67 1.02 -1.69
C TYR A 59 2.90 0.46 -2.88
N GLU A 60 3.62 -0.21 -3.77
CA GLU A 60 3.01 -0.80 -4.96
C GLU A 60 1.99 -1.87 -4.58
N PHE A 61 2.31 -2.68 -3.59
CA PHE A 61 1.41 -3.71 -3.11
C PHE A 61 0.11 -3.10 -2.55
N VAL A 62 0.24 -2.07 -1.72
CA VAL A 62 -0.91 -1.43 -1.12
C VAL A 62 -1.77 -0.75 -2.19
N LEU A 63 -1.14 -0.03 -3.11
CA LEU A 63 -1.88 0.61 -4.19
C LEU A 63 -2.61 -0.40 -5.07
N GLY A 64 -1.94 -1.50 -5.39
CA GLY A 64 -2.58 -2.56 -6.18
C GLY A 64 -3.76 -3.19 -5.47
N SER A 65 -3.61 -3.41 -4.16
CA SER A 65 -4.71 -3.95 -3.37
C SER A 65 -5.91 -2.99 -3.37
N MET A 66 -5.64 -1.69 -3.27
CA MET A 66 -6.70 -0.69 -3.25
C MET A 66 -7.49 -0.64 -4.55
N GLU A 67 -6.84 -0.93 -5.67
CA GLU A 67 -7.52 -0.93 -6.96
C GLU A 67 -8.50 -2.08 -7.11
N ASN A 68 -8.27 -3.15 -6.38
CA ASN A 68 -9.02 -4.38 -6.55
C ASN A 68 -10.01 -4.65 -5.42
N SER A 69 -10.18 -3.69 -4.51
CA SER A 69 -11.03 -3.89 -3.35
C SER A 69 -11.42 -2.55 -2.74
N ASP A 70 -12.22 -2.61 -1.68
CA ASP A 70 -12.69 -1.43 -0.96
C ASP A 70 -11.84 -1.14 0.28
N ILE A 71 -10.55 -1.40 0.19
CA ILE A 71 -9.64 -1.26 1.34
C ILE A 71 -9.69 0.12 1.95
N GLU A 72 -9.68 1.17 1.12
CA GLU A 72 -9.68 2.53 1.66
C GLU A 72 -10.93 2.77 2.50
N ARG A 73 -12.09 2.40 1.99
CA ARG A 73 -13.34 2.55 2.72
C ARG A 73 -13.32 1.75 4.02
N ASP A 74 -12.90 0.49 3.94
CA ASP A 74 -12.88 -0.38 5.11
C ASP A 74 -11.89 0.12 6.15
N PHE A 75 -10.74 0.61 5.71
CA PHE A 75 -9.75 1.16 6.62
C PHE A 75 -10.29 2.39 7.34
N ARG A 76 -10.94 3.30 6.62
CA ARG A 76 -11.48 4.51 7.23
C ARG A 76 -12.60 4.22 8.21
N ASN A 77 -13.27 3.08 8.06
CA ASN A 77 -14.33 2.64 8.96
C ASN A 77 -13.82 1.65 10.00
N SER A 78 -12.53 1.50 10.14
CA SER A 78 -11.89 0.63 11.12
C SER A 78 -12.30 -0.84 10.98
N ARG A 79 -12.61 -1.25 9.76
CA ARG A 79 -12.95 -2.65 9.47
C ARG A 79 -11.71 -3.42 9.11
N HIS A 80 -10.83 -3.58 10.09
CA HIS A 80 -9.48 -4.10 9.83
C HIS A 80 -9.49 -5.56 9.36
N SER A 81 -10.45 -6.36 9.81
CA SER A 81 -10.52 -7.73 9.34
C SER A 81 -10.79 -7.79 7.83
N LEU A 82 -11.62 -6.88 7.31
CA LEU A 82 -11.88 -6.81 5.88
C LEU A 82 -10.67 -6.30 5.13
N VAL A 83 -9.97 -5.33 5.70
CA VAL A 83 -8.75 -4.81 5.09
C VAL A 83 -7.73 -5.93 4.94
N LEU A 84 -7.50 -6.68 6.00
CA LEU A 84 -6.51 -7.76 5.97
C LEU A 84 -6.94 -8.88 5.04
N THR A 85 -8.22 -9.17 4.96
CA THR A 85 -8.73 -10.16 4.01
C THR A 85 -8.45 -9.72 2.59
N SER A 86 -8.62 -8.43 2.30
CA SER A 86 -8.36 -7.91 0.96
C SER A 86 -6.88 -7.99 0.60
N PHE A 87 -5.99 -7.68 1.54
CA PHE A 87 -4.55 -7.83 1.31
C PHE A 87 -4.20 -9.29 1.02
N LYS A 88 -4.79 -10.21 1.78
CA LYS A 88 -4.51 -11.63 1.58
C LYS A 88 -4.95 -12.07 0.20
N LYS A 89 -6.14 -11.66 -0.22
CA LYS A 89 -6.65 -12.03 -1.53
C LYS A 89 -5.77 -11.48 -2.65
N PHE A 90 -5.34 -10.23 -2.51
CA PHE A 90 -4.47 -9.64 -3.52
C PHE A 90 -3.14 -10.37 -3.57
N HIS A 91 -2.57 -10.66 -2.42
CA HIS A 91 -1.30 -11.38 -2.35
C HIS A 91 -1.41 -12.74 -3.03
N GLU A 92 -2.50 -13.46 -2.77
CA GLU A 92 -2.71 -14.76 -3.38
C GLU A 92 -2.87 -14.65 -4.89
N SER A 93 -3.49 -13.57 -5.38
CA SER A 93 -3.72 -13.41 -6.79
C SER A 93 -2.44 -13.10 -7.56
N ILE A 94 -1.49 -12.43 -6.96
CA ILE A 94 -0.24 -12.08 -7.64
C ILE A 94 0.83 -13.14 -7.43
N ASP A 95 0.62 -14.05 -6.51
CA ASP A 95 1.59 -15.09 -6.17
C ASP A 95 1.47 -16.30 -7.09
N ASN A 96 0.49 -16.28 -7.94
CA ASN A 96 0.32 -17.33 -8.94
C ASN A 96 0.99 -16.95 -10.26
#